data_5b8f08611c35198bc20e42fb19e29431
#
_entry.id   5b8f08611c35198bc20e42fb19e29431
#
_cell.length_a   1.000
_cell.length_b   1.000
_cell.length_c   1.000
_cell.angle_alpha   90.00
_cell.angle_beta   90.00
_cell.angle_gamma   90.00
#
_symmetry.space_group_name_H-M   'P 1'
#
loop_
_entity.id
_entity.type
_entity.pdbx_description
1 polymer ?
#
loop_
_entity_poly.entity_id
_entity_poly.type
_entity_poly.pdbx_seq_one_letter_code
_entity_poly.pdbx_strand_id
1 'polypeptide(L)'
;MKRYPQDPAPPKASGYFRERITPPRMLMTKPAPAKASSASTEDLQRICSQVRRDIIRMTHGAASGHPGGSLGCTEYLVALYFKVMAHDPSAWDMDGRDQDLFFLSNGHISPVWYSVLARSGYFPVKELATFRKLDSRLQGHPTTHEGLPGVRMASGSLGQGLSVGIGAALAKRLNGDDRLVYTLHGDGELQEGQVWEAAMSAAGHRVDNLIATVDWNGRQIDGDVDDVMPLGDLPAKWKAFGWDVLVEDHGNDMDRVLAALAEAKSRTGKGRPVVILLRTEMGQGVDYMMGTHKWHGVAPNDEQAARALEQLEETLGDY
;
A
#
# COMPACT_ATOMS: atom_id res chain seq x y z
N MET A 1 -9.42 38.24 42.50
CA MET A 1 -9.61 36.94 41.83
C MET A 1 -11.13 36.70 41.64
N LYS A 2 -11.62 36.93 40.45
CA LYS A 2 -13.05 36.65 40.13
C LYS A 2 -13.15 35.16 39.73
N ARG A 3 -13.97 34.40 40.46
CA ARG A 3 -14.28 33.00 40.14
C ARG A 3 -15.16 32.99 38.89
N TYR A 4 -14.72 32.25 37.85
CA TYR A 4 -15.57 31.90 36.71
C TYR A 4 -16.68 30.95 37.18
N PRO A 5 -17.92 31.09 36.67
CA PRO A 5 -18.98 30.10 36.93
C PRO A 5 -18.59 28.75 36.35
N GLN A 6 -18.89 27.68 37.09
CA GLN A 6 -18.70 26.32 36.64
C GLN A 6 -19.63 26.04 35.46
N ASP A 7 -19.08 25.53 34.34
CA ASP A 7 -19.87 25.14 33.18
C ASP A 7 -20.87 24.03 33.55
N PRO A 8 -22.07 24.07 32.98
CA PRO A 8 -23.05 22.98 33.14
C PRO A 8 -22.50 21.69 32.52
N ALA A 9 -22.79 20.56 33.17
CA ALA A 9 -22.41 19.24 32.70
C ALA A 9 -22.76 19.04 31.20
N PRO A 10 -21.91 18.37 30.40
CA PRO A 10 -22.16 18.17 28.99
C PRO A 10 -23.50 17.44 28.79
N PRO A 11 -24.29 17.83 27.77
CA PRO A 11 -25.56 17.17 27.50
C PRO A 11 -25.32 15.68 27.21
N LYS A 12 -26.11 14.83 27.84
CA LYS A 12 -26.12 13.38 27.55
C LYS A 12 -26.27 13.23 26.04
N ALA A 13 -25.35 12.49 25.41
CA ALA A 13 -25.35 12.22 23.98
C ALA A 13 -26.77 11.84 23.55
N SER A 14 -27.42 12.72 22.80
CA SER A 14 -28.76 12.48 22.26
C SER A 14 -28.69 11.33 21.27
N GLY A 15 -29.65 10.42 21.37
CA GLY A 15 -29.71 9.15 20.66
C GLY A 15 -29.92 9.24 19.13
N TYR A 16 -29.20 10.13 18.44
CA TYR A 16 -29.32 10.30 16.98
C TYR A 16 -28.67 9.19 16.15
N PHE A 17 -27.97 8.21 16.76
CA PHE A 17 -27.31 7.12 16.04
C PHE A 17 -27.88 5.72 16.36
N ARG A 18 -29.13 5.60 16.81
CA ARG A 18 -29.74 4.30 17.14
C ARG A 18 -30.97 3.92 16.31
N GLU A 19 -31.16 4.42 15.15
CA GLU A 19 -32.02 3.73 14.19
C GLU A 19 -31.13 2.84 13.31
N ARG A 20 -31.13 1.54 13.60
CA ARG A 20 -30.57 0.51 12.74
C ARG A 20 -31.37 0.55 11.44
N ILE A 21 -30.82 1.17 10.41
CA ILE A 21 -31.18 0.86 9.03
C ILE A 21 -30.66 -0.56 8.82
N THR A 22 -31.52 -1.55 9.05
CA THR A 22 -31.28 -2.94 8.64
C THR A 22 -31.65 -3.00 7.16
N PRO A 23 -30.68 -3.06 6.23
CA PRO A 23 -31.00 -3.33 4.85
C PRO A 23 -31.64 -4.72 4.77
N PRO A 24 -32.56 -4.98 3.84
CA PRO A 24 -33.15 -6.31 3.68
C PRO A 24 -32.00 -7.30 3.40
N ARG A 25 -31.90 -8.31 4.26
CA ARG A 25 -30.90 -9.38 4.16
C ARG A 25 -31.25 -10.24 2.95
N MET A 26 -30.76 -9.85 1.79
CA MET A 26 -30.74 -10.71 0.62
C MET A 26 -29.77 -11.84 0.96
N LEU A 27 -30.28 -13.05 1.16
CA LEU A 27 -29.50 -14.29 1.30
C LEU A 27 -28.80 -14.55 -0.03
N MET A 28 -27.69 -13.87 -0.29
CA MET A 28 -26.73 -14.28 -1.31
C MET A 28 -25.85 -15.36 -0.68
N THR A 29 -25.76 -16.50 -1.30
CA THR A 29 -24.77 -17.54 -0.96
C THR A 29 -23.39 -16.90 -0.96
N LYS A 30 -22.69 -16.94 0.20
CA LYS A 30 -21.30 -16.48 0.29
C LYS A 30 -20.49 -17.13 -0.82
N PRO A 31 -19.83 -16.39 -1.72
CA PRO A 31 -18.87 -16.98 -2.61
C PRO A 31 -17.79 -17.68 -1.77
N ALA A 32 -17.26 -18.79 -2.27
CA ALA A 32 -16.18 -19.48 -1.60
C ALA A 32 -15.01 -18.48 -1.42
N PRO A 33 -14.36 -18.45 -0.23
CA PRO A 33 -13.26 -17.54 0.00
C PRO A 33 -12.19 -17.75 -1.06
N ALA A 34 -11.69 -16.65 -1.66
CA ALA A 34 -10.56 -16.69 -2.57
C ALA A 34 -9.42 -17.44 -1.85
N LYS A 35 -8.92 -18.51 -2.46
CA LYS A 35 -7.88 -19.35 -1.86
C LYS A 35 -6.59 -18.53 -1.74
N ALA A 36 -6.01 -18.49 -0.54
CA ALA A 36 -4.62 -18.09 -0.40
C ALA A 36 -3.76 -18.92 -1.38
N SER A 37 -2.91 -18.26 -2.16
CA SER A 37 -2.04 -18.93 -3.14
C SER A 37 -1.11 -19.92 -2.44
N SER A 38 -0.91 -21.09 -3.06
CA SER A 38 0.05 -22.11 -2.61
C SER A 38 1.50 -21.78 -3.01
N ALA A 39 1.77 -20.58 -3.52
CA ALA A 39 3.09 -20.16 -3.98
C ALA A 39 4.16 -20.35 -2.89
N SER A 40 5.28 -20.98 -3.24
CA SER A 40 6.45 -21.09 -2.37
C SER A 40 7.18 -19.74 -2.27
N THR A 41 8.09 -19.59 -1.31
CA THR A 41 8.97 -18.41 -1.24
C THR A 41 9.79 -18.25 -2.50
N GLU A 42 10.28 -19.35 -3.08
CA GLU A 42 11.03 -19.36 -4.34
C GLU A 42 10.19 -18.86 -5.53
N ASP A 43 8.92 -19.28 -5.64
CA ASP A 43 7.99 -18.75 -6.64
C ASP A 43 7.81 -17.24 -6.49
N LEU A 44 7.64 -16.76 -5.25
CA LEU A 44 7.51 -15.33 -4.97
C LEU A 44 8.78 -14.55 -5.33
N GLN A 45 9.96 -15.08 -5.05
CA GLN A 45 11.23 -14.46 -5.44
C GLN A 45 11.39 -14.37 -6.96
N ARG A 46 10.98 -15.40 -7.72
CA ARG A 46 10.94 -15.36 -9.17
C ARG A 46 9.98 -14.28 -9.69
N ILE A 47 8.82 -14.13 -9.06
CA ILE A 47 7.88 -13.05 -9.38
C ILE A 47 8.53 -11.68 -9.08
N CYS A 48 9.25 -11.53 -7.95
CA CYS A 48 9.94 -10.28 -7.61
C CYS A 48 10.98 -9.90 -8.67
N SER A 49 11.79 -10.86 -9.15
CA SER A 49 12.76 -10.60 -10.21
C SER A 49 12.08 -10.06 -11.47
N GLN A 50 11.00 -10.69 -11.89
CA GLN A 50 10.26 -10.25 -13.08
C GLN A 50 9.56 -8.90 -12.89
N VAL A 51 8.96 -8.65 -11.71
CA VAL A 51 8.35 -7.35 -11.39
C VAL A 51 9.39 -6.23 -11.44
N ARG A 52 10.61 -6.45 -10.96
CA ARG A 52 11.70 -5.48 -11.07
C ARG A 52 12.08 -5.21 -12.53
N ARG A 53 12.12 -6.23 -13.39
CA ARG A 53 12.32 -6.04 -14.83
C ARG A 53 11.22 -5.18 -15.45
N ASP A 54 9.96 -5.43 -15.08
CA ASP A 54 8.83 -4.64 -15.56
C ASP A 54 8.93 -3.17 -15.13
N ILE A 55 9.36 -2.89 -13.89
CA ILE A 55 9.57 -1.53 -13.37
C ILE A 55 10.61 -0.80 -14.23
N ILE A 56 11.77 -1.42 -14.46
CA ILE A 56 12.81 -0.85 -15.30
C ILE A 56 12.32 -0.59 -16.72
N ARG A 57 11.65 -1.56 -17.34
CA ARG A 57 11.12 -1.46 -18.70
C ARG A 57 10.05 -0.36 -18.83
N MET A 58 9.11 -0.26 -17.88
CA MET A 58 8.09 0.78 -17.84
C MET A 58 8.71 2.18 -17.72
N THR A 59 9.59 2.38 -16.75
CA THR A 59 10.17 3.70 -16.48
C THR A 59 11.13 4.14 -17.58
N HIS A 60 11.92 3.23 -18.12
CA HIS A 60 12.79 3.47 -19.28
C HIS A 60 11.95 3.79 -20.53
N GLY A 61 10.96 2.94 -20.89
CA GLY A 61 10.14 3.12 -22.08
C GLY A 61 9.28 4.39 -22.10
N ALA A 62 8.99 4.93 -20.92
CA ALA A 62 8.31 6.22 -20.75
C ALA A 62 9.30 7.40 -20.61
N ALA A 63 10.60 7.14 -20.46
CA ALA A 63 11.62 8.11 -20.04
C ALA A 63 11.18 8.94 -18.80
N SER A 64 10.38 8.35 -17.92
CA SER A 64 9.74 8.99 -16.78
C SER A 64 9.21 7.97 -15.78
N GLY A 65 9.21 8.32 -14.50
CA GLY A 65 8.64 7.49 -13.43
C GLY A 65 9.54 7.40 -12.21
N HIS A 66 9.13 6.56 -11.25
CA HIS A 66 9.80 6.45 -9.95
C HIS A 66 10.30 5.01 -9.75
N PRO A 67 11.49 4.64 -10.28
CA PRO A 67 11.98 3.28 -10.16
C PRO A 67 12.44 2.91 -8.75
N GLY A 68 13.06 3.83 -8.01
CA GLY A 68 13.73 3.53 -6.75
C GLY A 68 12.80 2.95 -5.69
N GLY A 69 11.77 3.67 -5.29
CA GLY A 69 10.76 3.18 -4.32
C GLY A 69 9.98 1.98 -4.86
N SER A 70 9.71 1.93 -6.18
CA SER A 70 9.08 0.78 -6.82
C SER A 70 9.90 -0.50 -6.64
N LEU A 71 11.21 -0.45 -6.87
CA LEU A 71 12.13 -1.58 -6.67
C LEU A 71 12.19 -2.00 -5.19
N GLY A 72 12.20 -1.02 -4.27
CA GLY A 72 12.24 -1.25 -2.82
C GLY A 72 11.00 -1.95 -2.28
N CYS A 73 9.81 -1.64 -2.80
CA CYS A 73 8.54 -2.20 -2.33
C CYS A 73 8.12 -3.50 -3.02
N THR A 74 8.99 -4.10 -3.85
CA THR A 74 8.65 -5.26 -4.67
C THR A 74 8.25 -6.47 -3.81
N GLU A 75 9.03 -6.86 -2.81
CA GLU A 75 8.74 -8.01 -1.93
C GLU A 75 7.41 -7.83 -1.21
N TYR A 76 7.17 -6.65 -0.68
CA TYR A 76 5.92 -6.37 0.03
C TYR A 76 4.68 -6.55 -0.85
N LEU A 77 4.67 -5.94 -2.04
CA LEU A 77 3.51 -6.01 -2.94
C LEU A 77 3.34 -7.40 -3.54
N VAL A 78 4.43 -8.09 -3.87
CA VAL A 78 4.37 -9.49 -4.34
C VAL A 78 3.85 -10.41 -3.24
N ALA A 79 4.37 -10.33 -2.01
CA ALA A 79 3.86 -11.10 -0.88
C ALA A 79 2.37 -10.84 -0.64
N LEU A 80 1.96 -9.56 -0.68
CA LEU A 80 0.59 -9.16 -0.43
C LEU A 80 -0.38 -9.75 -1.46
N TYR A 81 -0.13 -9.56 -2.76
CA TYR A 81 -1.04 -9.96 -3.84
C TYR A 81 -0.99 -11.45 -4.18
N PHE A 82 0.17 -12.09 -4.05
CA PHE A 82 0.32 -13.50 -4.46
C PHE A 82 0.18 -14.49 -3.30
N LYS A 83 0.14 -14.03 -2.04
CA LYS A 83 0.10 -14.94 -0.89
C LYS A 83 -0.88 -14.54 0.21
N VAL A 84 -1.03 -13.26 0.52
CA VAL A 84 -1.63 -12.80 1.78
C VAL A 84 -3.06 -12.30 1.63
N MET A 85 -3.33 -11.47 0.61
CA MET A 85 -4.65 -10.90 0.36
C MET A 85 -5.63 -11.95 -0.17
N ALA A 86 -6.85 -11.90 0.36
CA ALA A 86 -7.99 -12.63 -0.19
C ALA A 86 -8.66 -11.74 -1.26
N HIS A 87 -8.27 -11.92 -2.52
CA HIS A 87 -8.82 -11.17 -3.65
C HIS A 87 -9.06 -12.08 -4.86
N ASP A 88 -9.94 -11.65 -5.77
CA ASP A 88 -10.22 -12.33 -7.03
C ASP A 88 -10.22 -11.31 -8.17
N PRO A 89 -9.17 -11.29 -9.00
CA PRO A 89 -9.10 -10.38 -10.15
C PRO A 89 -10.23 -10.55 -11.15
N SER A 90 -10.78 -11.78 -11.28
CA SER A 90 -11.87 -12.09 -12.22
C SER A 90 -13.24 -11.57 -11.75
N ALA A 91 -13.38 -11.34 -10.44
CA ALA A 91 -14.58 -10.81 -9.80
C ALA A 91 -14.37 -9.37 -9.30
N TRP A 92 -13.46 -8.62 -9.93
CA TRP A 92 -13.15 -7.25 -9.51
C TRP A 92 -14.33 -6.30 -9.75
N ASP A 93 -14.66 -5.53 -8.71
CA ASP A 93 -15.54 -4.36 -8.76
C ASP A 93 -15.00 -3.24 -7.86
N MET A 94 -15.60 -2.04 -7.97
CA MET A 94 -15.19 -0.88 -7.15
C MET A 94 -15.52 -1.05 -5.68
N ASP A 95 -16.60 -1.76 -5.33
CA ASP A 95 -17.02 -1.97 -3.93
C ASP A 95 -16.11 -2.98 -3.20
N GLY A 96 -15.57 -3.97 -3.91
CA GLY A 96 -14.67 -5.00 -3.37
C GLY A 96 -15.28 -5.80 -2.22
N ARG A 97 -16.57 -6.16 -2.34
CA ARG A 97 -17.27 -6.97 -1.34
C ARG A 97 -16.66 -8.34 -1.22
N ASP A 98 -16.58 -8.86 0.00
CA ASP A 98 -16.01 -10.17 0.32
C ASP A 98 -14.54 -10.36 -0.13
N GLN A 99 -13.82 -9.26 -0.44
CA GLN A 99 -12.40 -9.24 -0.79
C GLN A 99 -11.61 -8.31 0.13
N ASP A 100 -10.34 -8.64 0.38
CA ASP A 100 -9.43 -7.70 0.99
C ASP A 100 -9.18 -6.52 0.04
N LEU A 101 -8.97 -5.32 0.57
CA LEU A 101 -8.72 -4.12 -0.21
C LEU A 101 -7.30 -3.61 0.00
N PHE A 102 -6.71 -3.07 -1.05
CA PHE A 102 -5.43 -2.38 -0.98
C PHE A 102 -5.53 -0.97 -1.56
N PHE A 103 -4.91 0.00 -0.88
CA PHE A 103 -4.79 1.38 -1.32
C PHE A 103 -3.34 1.83 -1.30
N LEU A 104 -2.84 2.23 -2.46
CA LEU A 104 -1.49 2.77 -2.64
C LEU A 104 -1.52 4.27 -2.37
N SER A 105 -1.04 4.72 -1.19
CA SER A 105 -1.00 6.13 -0.83
C SER A 105 0.16 6.88 -1.51
N ASN A 106 1.36 6.29 -1.49
CA ASN A 106 2.54 6.77 -2.19
C ASN A 106 2.46 6.46 -3.70
N GLY A 107 1.46 7.05 -4.37
CA GLY A 107 1.08 6.73 -5.74
C GLY A 107 2.15 6.88 -6.80
N HIS A 108 3.27 7.54 -6.50
CA HIS A 108 4.41 7.65 -7.40
C HIS A 108 5.11 6.32 -7.66
N ILE A 109 5.01 5.32 -6.77
CA ILE A 109 5.51 3.97 -7.02
C ILE A 109 4.51 3.10 -7.80
N SER A 110 3.66 3.72 -8.62
CA SER A 110 2.73 3.04 -9.53
C SER A 110 3.37 1.93 -10.40
N PRO A 111 4.64 2.01 -10.86
CA PRO A 111 5.23 0.94 -11.68
C PRO A 111 5.21 -0.43 -11.00
N VAL A 112 5.60 -0.54 -9.74
CA VAL A 112 5.56 -1.84 -9.05
C VAL A 112 4.13 -2.34 -8.91
N TRP A 113 3.18 -1.44 -8.56
CA TRP A 113 1.79 -1.85 -8.38
C TRP A 113 1.13 -2.28 -9.69
N TYR A 114 1.37 -1.57 -10.79
CA TYR A 114 0.86 -1.97 -12.10
C TYR A 114 1.41 -3.33 -12.55
N SER A 115 2.70 -3.58 -12.36
CA SER A 115 3.28 -4.89 -12.66
C SER A 115 2.61 -6.00 -11.82
N VAL A 116 2.47 -5.80 -10.52
CA VAL A 116 1.82 -6.76 -9.62
C VAL A 116 0.36 -6.98 -9.99
N LEU A 117 -0.42 -5.95 -10.30
CA LEU A 117 -1.81 -6.07 -10.75
C LEU A 117 -1.90 -6.87 -12.07
N ALA A 118 -1.08 -6.54 -13.07
CA ALA A 118 -1.07 -7.25 -14.34
C ALA A 118 -0.72 -8.72 -14.17
N ARG A 119 0.36 -9.01 -13.42
CA ARG A 119 0.84 -10.39 -13.20
C ARG A 119 -0.06 -11.20 -12.28
N SER A 120 -0.86 -10.56 -11.42
CA SER A 120 -1.91 -11.22 -10.63
C SER A 120 -3.25 -11.38 -11.39
N GLY A 121 -3.34 -10.89 -12.64
CA GLY A 121 -4.47 -11.17 -13.52
C GLY A 121 -5.54 -10.09 -13.62
N TYR A 122 -5.33 -8.89 -13.11
CA TYR A 122 -6.30 -7.79 -13.22
C TYR A 122 -6.42 -7.23 -14.65
N PHE A 123 -5.32 -7.25 -15.40
CA PHE A 123 -5.29 -6.84 -16.81
C PHE A 123 -4.09 -7.47 -17.54
N PRO A 124 -4.06 -7.46 -18.88
CA PRO A 124 -3.00 -8.13 -19.65
C PRO A 124 -1.61 -7.50 -19.40
N VAL A 125 -0.58 -8.33 -19.14
CA VAL A 125 0.81 -7.90 -18.89
C VAL A 125 1.35 -7.01 -20.02
N LYS A 126 0.99 -7.28 -21.28
CA LYS A 126 1.41 -6.46 -22.44
C LYS A 126 1.00 -4.98 -22.34
N GLU A 127 -0.02 -4.67 -21.53
CA GLU A 127 -0.48 -3.30 -21.32
C GLU A 127 0.56 -2.45 -20.56
N LEU A 128 1.48 -3.09 -19.80
CA LEU A 128 2.57 -2.41 -19.11
C LEU A 128 3.44 -1.57 -20.07
N ALA A 129 3.55 -1.97 -21.34
CA ALA A 129 4.26 -1.22 -22.38
C ALA A 129 3.65 0.16 -22.69
N THR A 130 2.45 0.44 -22.18
CA THR A 130 1.75 1.71 -22.39
C THR A 130 1.90 2.70 -21.23
N PHE A 131 2.68 2.36 -20.20
CA PHE A 131 2.88 3.18 -19.01
C PHE A 131 3.22 4.63 -19.38
N ARG A 132 2.47 5.61 -18.85
CA ARG A 132 2.60 7.06 -19.10
C ARG A 132 2.46 7.49 -20.56
N LYS A 133 2.01 6.62 -21.47
CA LYS A 133 1.73 7.03 -22.85
C LYS A 133 0.36 7.71 -22.96
N LEU A 134 0.18 8.51 -23.99
CA LEU A 134 -1.12 9.14 -24.29
C LEU A 134 -2.20 8.06 -24.42
N ASP A 135 -3.39 8.32 -23.88
CA ASP A 135 -4.56 7.42 -23.88
C ASP A 135 -4.34 6.07 -23.16
N SER A 136 -3.26 5.93 -22.40
CA SER A 136 -3.04 4.73 -21.56
C SER A 136 -3.83 4.82 -20.26
N ARG A 137 -4.32 3.66 -19.79
CA ARG A 137 -4.91 3.53 -18.46
C ARG A 137 -3.85 3.52 -17.34
N LEU A 138 -2.58 3.25 -17.68
CA LEU A 138 -1.45 3.21 -16.76
C LEU A 138 -0.82 4.59 -16.61
N GLN A 139 -1.54 5.46 -15.92
CA GLN A 139 -1.09 6.82 -15.63
C GLN A 139 0.12 6.83 -14.70
N GLY A 140 0.91 7.91 -14.73
CA GLY A 140 2.10 8.05 -13.86
C GLY A 140 1.77 7.97 -12.37
N HIS A 141 0.58 8.40 -11.98
CA HIS A 141 -0.04 8.17 -10.68
C HIS A 141 -1.39 7.52 -10.91
N PRO A 142 -1.79 6.53 -10.10
CA PRO A 142 -3.04 5.82 -10.31
C PRO A 142 -4.25 6.75 -10.25
N THR A 143 -5.22 6.51 -11.12
CA THR A 143 -6.48 7.25 -11.14
C THR A 143 -7.66 6.31 -11.37
N THR A 144 -8.80 6.58 -10.75
CA THR A 144 -10.03 5.83 -10.94
C THR A 144 -10.75 6.20 -12.24
N HIS A 145 -10.44 7.35 -12.83
CA HIS A 145 -11.06 7.83 -14.08
C HIS A 145 -10.81 6.87 -15.25
N GLU A 146 -9.64 6.27 -15.29
CA GLU A 146 -9.23 5.35 -16.37
C GLU A 146 -9.86 3.95 -16.25
N GLY A 147 -10.58 3.67 -15.18
CA GLY A 147 -11.26 2.39 -14.98
C GLY A 147 -10.32 1.18 -14.96
N LEU A 148 -9.06 1.34 -14.56
CA LEU A 148 -8.10 0.24 -14.48
C LEU A 148 -8.50 -0.73 -13.36
N PRO A 149 -8.74 -2.03 -13.66
CA PRO A 149 -9.06 -3.01 -12.64
C PRO A 149 -7.96 -3.09 -11.57
N GLY A 150 -8.39 -3.18 -10.30
CA GLY A 150 -7.50 -3.15 -9.13
C GLY A 150 -7.35 -1.76 -8.50
N VAL A 151 -7.55 -0.67 -9.25
CA VAL A 151 -7.37 0.71 -8.77
C VAL A 151 -8.69 1.27 -8.26
N ARG A 152 -8.77 1.49 -6.93
CA ARG A 152 -9.98 2.01 -6.24
C ARG A 152 -9.82 3.43 -5.71
N MET A 153 -8.63 4.01 -5.83
CA MET A 153 -8.34 5.36 -5.34
C MET A 153 -7.38 6.05 -6.32
N ALA A 154 -7.63 7.30 -6.62
CA ALA A 154 -6.63 8.16 -7.23
C ALA A 154 -5.59 8.52 -6.15
N SER A 155 -4.29 8.42 -6.50
CA SER A 155 -3.20 8.76 -5.59
C SER A 155 -2.11 9.57 -6.29
N GLY A 156 -1.17 10.12 -5.51
CA GLY A 156 -0.16 11.06 -6.01
C GLY A 156 -0.13 12.34 -5.19
N SER A 157 -1.28 12.79 -4.66
CA SER A 157 -1.33 13.71 -3.53
C SER A 157 -1.07 12.90 -2.26
N LEU A 158 0.12 13.04 -1.68
CA LEU A 158 0.55 12.27 -0.52
C LEU A 158 -0.32 12.55 0.72
N GLY A 159 -0.36 11.62 1.64
CA GLY A 159 -1.09 11.72 2.91
C GLY A 159 -2.58 11.33 2.83
N GLN A 160 -3.16 11.10 1.64
CA GLN A 160 -4.60 10.86 1.49
C GLN A 160 -4.99 9.40 1.74
N GLY A 161 -4.11 8.45 1.40
CA GLY A 161 -4.45 7.03 1.34
C GLY A 161 -4.86 6.43 2.68
N LEU A 162 -4.29 6.90 3.80
CA LEU A 162 -4.66 6.41 5.13
C LEU A 162 -6.11 6.73 5.46
N SER A 163 -6.56 7.96 5.19
CA SER A 163 -7.96 8.37 5.40
C SER A 163 -8.94 7.56 4.55
N VAL A 164 -8.59 7.30 3.29
CA VAL A 164 -9.39 6.46 2.39
C VAL A 164 -9.46 5.02 2.91
N GLY A 165 -8.31 4.45 3.32
CA GLY A 165 -8.25 3.11 3.91
C GLY A 165 -9.11 2.98 5.17
N ILE A 166 -9.09 3.99 6.04
CA ILE A 166 -9.95 4.06 7.24
C ILE A 166 -11.43 4.04 6.84
N GLY A 167 -11.83 4.88 5.88
CA GLY A 167 -13.19 4.92 5.38
C GLY A 167 -13.66 3.57 4.82
N ALA A 168 -12.81 2.90 4.03
CA ALA A 168 -13.09 1.57 3.49
C ALA A 168 -13.21 0.51 4.59
N ALA A 169 -12.33 0.53 5.60
CA ALA A 169 -12.36 -0.39 6.73
C ALA A 169 -13.63 -0.21 7.58
N LEU A 170 -14.05 1.03 7.82
CA LEU A 170 -15.32 1.33 8.50
C LEU A 170 -16.52 0.88 7.67
N ALA A 171 -16.51 1.08 6.34
CA ALA A 171 -17.57 0.62 5.45
C ALA A 171 -17.70 -0.91 5.46
N LYS A 172 -16.59 -1.65 5.46
CA LYS A 172 -16.61 -3.12 5.61
C LYS A 172 -17.27 -3.55 6.91
N ARG A 173 -16.89 -2.94 8.03
CA ARG A 173 -17.51 -3.23 9.34
C ARG A 173 -19.02 -2.94 9.36
N LEU A 174 -19.45 -1.81 8.77
CA LEU A 174 -20.87 -1.45 8.66
C LEU A 174 -21.66 -2.48 7.82
N ASN A 175 -21.02 -3.03 6.79
CA ASN A 175 -21.63 -4.04 5.92
C ASN A 175 -21.53 -5.48 6.48
N GLY A 176 -20.88 -5.68 7.63
CA GLY A 176 -20.65 -7.02 8.19
C GLY A 176 -19.64 -7.85 7.36
N ASP A 177 -18.78 -7.18 6.59
CA ASP A 177 -17.70 -7.78 5.82
C ASP A 177 -16.43 -7.83 6.70
N ASP A 178 -15.94 -9.03 6.97
CA ASP A 178 -14.81 -9.31 7.86
C ASP A 178 -13.43 -9.23 7.16
N ARG A 179 -13.41 -8.80 5.89
CA ARG A 179 -12.19 -8.64 5.11
C ARG A 179 -11.36 -7.45 5.56
N LEU A 180 -10.05 -7.57 5.32
CA LEU A 180 -9.07 -6.59 5.75
C LEU A 180 -8.87 -5.49 4.70
N VAL A 181 -8.40 -4.35 5.19
CA VAL A 181 -7.94 -3.24 4.37
C VAL A 181 -6.45 -3.03 4.60
N TYR A 182 -5.70 -2.93 3.52
CA TYR A 182 -4.26 -2.66 3.52
C TYR A 182 -3.97 -1.31 2.89
N THR A 183 -3.00 -0.58 3.43
CA THR A 183 -2.51 0.67 2.83
C THR A 183 -0.98 0.66 2.81
N LEU A 184 -0.38 1.29 1.80
CA LEU A 184 1.07 1.46 1.72
C LEU A 184 1.40 2.96 1.61
N HIS A 185 2.34 3.40 2.44
CA HIS A 185 2.80 4.78 2.57
C HIS A 185 4.31 4.86 2.44
N GLY A 186 4.83 5.99 1.94
CA GLY A 186 6.26 6.31 2.06
C GLY A 186 6.58 6.97 3.40
N ASP A 187 7.82 6.84 3.86
CA ASP A 187 8.27 7.53 5.08
C ASP A 187 8.31 9.06 4.91
N GLY A 188 8.79 9.58 3.78
CA GLY A 188 8.67 11.00 3.46
C GLY A 188 7.23 11.51 3.42
N GLU A 189 6.27 10.66 3.04
CA GLU A 189 4.83 10.96 3.09
C GLU A 189 4.33 11.21 4.52
N LEU A 190 4.95 10.59 5.53
CA LEU A 190 4.56 10.80 6.93
C LEU A 190 4.87 12.21 7.45
N GLN A 191 5.54 13.04 6.68
CA GLN A 191 5.71 14.48 6.97
C GLN A 191 4.40 15.26 6.74
N GLU A 192 3.42 14.68 6.03
CA GLU A 192 2.09 15.27 5.85
C GLU A 192 1.27 15.19 7.14
N GLY A 193 0.78 16.34 7.63
CA GLY A 193 -0.02 16.42 8.87
C GLY A 193 -1.28 15.55 8.84
N GLN A 194 -1.90 15.42 7.67
CA GLN A 194 -3.11 14.63 7.47
C GLN A 194 -2.93 13.14 7.81
N VAL A 195 -1.73 12.58 7.65
CA VAL A 195 -1.45 11.20 8.07
C VAL A 195 -1.66 11.03 9.57
N TRP A 196 -1.21 11.99 10.37
CA TRP A 196 -1.34 11.94 11.83
C TRP A 196 -2.77 12.23 12.31
N GLU A 197 -3.51 13.08 11.61
CA GLU A 197 -4.95 13.26 11.84
C GLU A 197 -5.71 11.96 11.57
N ALA A 198 -5.40 11.29 10.45
CA ALA A 198 -5.97 9.99 10.11
C ALA A 198 -5.57 8.91 11.12
N ALA A 199 -4.30 8.86 11.56
CA ALA A 199 -3.82 7.91 12.55
C ALA A 199 -4.58 8.05 13.88
N MET A 200 -4.80 9.27 14.36
CA MET A 200 -5.61 9.55 15.55
C MET A 200 -7.05 9.10 15.37
N SER A 201 -7.66 9.38 14.21
CA SER A 201 -9.02 8.98 13.87
C SER A 201 -9.18 7.45 13.86
N ALA A 202 -8.25 6.72 13.23
CA ALA A 202 -8.28 5.25 13.19
C ALA A 202 -8.28 4.62 14.58
N ALA A 203 -7.40 5.08 15.47
CA ALA A 203 -7.32 4.62 16.85
C ALA A 203 -8.59 4.98 17.64
N GLY A 204 -9.09 6.23 17.51
CA GLY A 204 -10.30 6.69 18.16
C GLY A 204 -11.55 5.89 17.77
N HIS A 205 -11.66 5.51 16.51
CA HIS A 205 -12.74 4.67 15.98
C HIS A 205 -12.46 3.15 16.10
N ARG A 206 -11.33 2.75 16.68
CA ARG A 206 -10.92 1.35 16.85
C ARG A 206 -11.01 0.56 15.54
N VAL A 207 -10.37 1.09 14.49
CA VAL A 207 -10.40 0.50 13.15
C VAL A 207 -9.41 -0.66 13.09
N ASP A 208 -9.82 -1.81 13.61
CA ASP A 208 -8.99 -2.98 13.86
C ASP A 208 -8.93 -4.00 12.71
N ASN A 209 -9.60 -3.70 11.60
CA ASN A 209 -9.51 -4.43 10.32
C ASN A 209 -8.65 -3.69 9.28
N LEU A 210 -7.75 -2.79 9.74
CA LEU A 210 -6.83 -2.01 8.93
C LEU A 210 -5.38 -2.37 9.28
N ILE A 211 -4.59 -2.66 8.25
CA ILE A 211 -3.13 -2.82 8.32
C ILE A 211 -2.50 -1.77 7.41
N ALA A 212 -1.85 -0.77 8.00
CA ALA A 212 -1.02 0.18 7.28
C ALA A 212 0.42 -0.34 7.21
N THR A 213 1.11 -0.09 6.11
CA THR A 213 2.55 -0.36 5.97
C THR A 213 3.26 0.92 5.57
N VAL A 214 4.38 1.18 6.18
CA VAL A 214 5.28 2.29 5.82
C VAL A 214 6.52 1.70 5.16
N ASP A 215 6.76 2.08 3.92
CA ASP A 215 8.03 1.90 3.23
C ASP A 215 9.06 2.83 3.88
N TRP A 216 9.78 2.31 4.87
CA TRP A 216 10.74 3.07 5.68
C TRP A 216 12.14 2.94 5.08
N ASN A 217 12.32 3.50 3.89
CA ASN A 217 13.58 3.44 3.15
C ASN A 217 14.56 4.58 3.50
N GLY A 218 14.13 5.57 4.29
CA GLY A 218 14.95 6.70 4.72
C GLY A 218 15.21 7.75 3.64
N ARG A 219 14.52 7.69 2.49
CA ARG A 219 14.83 8.54 1.33
C ARG A 219 13.58 9.17 0.73
N GLN A 220 13.73 10.38 0.25
CA GLN A 220 12.72 11.12 -0.50
C GLN A 220 13.36 11.85 -1.68
N ILE A 221 12.56 12.56 -2.48
CA ILE A 221 13.01 13.16 -3.74
C ILE A 221 14.16 14.17 -3.52
N ASP A 222 14.16 14.90 -2.42
CA ASP A 222 15.11 15.99 -2.15
C ASP A 222 16.34 15.53 -1.34
N GLY A 223 16.36 14.29 -0.85
CA GLY A 223 17.47 13.79 -0.03
C GLY A 223 17.09 12.65 0.90
N ASP A 224 17.94 12.45 1.90
CA ASP A 224 17.62 11.54 2.99
C ASP A 224 16.53 12.18 3.89
N VAL A 225 15.58 11.38 4.38
CA VAL A 225 14.44 11.89 5.18
C VAL A 225 14.93 12.63 6.42
N ASP A 226 15.98 12.13 7.06
CA ASP A 226 16.54 12.74 8.27
C ASP A 226 17.24 14.08 8.00
N ASP A 227 17.71 14.33 6.78
CA ASP A 227 18.33 15.61 6.38
C ASP A 227 17.28 16.62 5.96
N VAL A 228 16.17 16.17 5.34
CA VAL A 228 15.12 17.08 4.84
C VAL A 228 14.15 17.47 5.96
N MET A 229 13.52 16.50 6.61
CA MET A 229 12.65 16.70 7.77
C MET A 229 12.56 15.41 8.60
N PRO A 230 13.35 15.30 9.68
CA PRO A 230 13.46 14.07 10.47
C PRO A 230 12.12 13.62 11.07
N LEU A 231 11.82 12.34 10.97
CA LEU A 231 10.64 11.75 11.58
C LEU A 231 10.81 11.43 13.07
N GLY A 232 12.06 11.45 13.57
CA GLY A 232 12.37 11.09 14.96
C GLY A 232 12.06 9.64 15.27
N ASP A 233 11.66 9.34 16.52
CA ASP A 233 11.27 7.97 16.92
C ASP A 233 9.91 7.60 16.33
N LEU A 234 9.93 7.05 15.11
CA LEU A 234 8.73 6.70 14.36
C LEU A 234 7.89 5.61 15.06
N PRO A 235 8.49 4.50 15.59
CA PRO A 235 7.75 3.53 16.39
C PRO A 235 7.03 4.13 17.61
N ALA A 236 7.69 5.03 18.34
CA ALA A 236 7.09 5.68 19.49
C ALA A 236 5.93 6.61 19.11
N LYS A 237 6.05 7.33 17.99
CA LYS A 237 4.97 8.16 17.45
C LYS A 237 3.71 7.37 17.17
N TRP A 238 3.79 6.28 16.38
CA TRP A 238 2.65 5.44 16.06
C TRP A 238 2.03 4.81 17.31
N LYS A 239 2.86 4.36 18.28
CA LYS A 239 2.37 3.86 19.57
C LYS A 239 1.63 4.94 20.36
N ALA A 240 2.12 6.18 20.37
CA ALA A 240 1.48 7.31 21.05
C ALA A 240 0.12 7.66 20.44
N PHE A 241 -0.07 7.44 19.13
CA PHE A 241 -1.36 7.56 18.44
C PHE A 241 -2.28 6.34 18.67
N GLY A 242 -1.88 5.34 19.46
CA GLY A 242 -2.72 4.20 19.85
C GLY A 242 -2.72 3.03 18.88
N TRP A 243 -1.77 2.97 17.95
CA TRP A 243 -1.60 1.87 17.00
C TRP A 243 -0.81 0.70 17.61
N ASP A 244 -1.11 -0.50 17.13
CA ASP A 244 -0.26 -1.67 17.33
C ASP A 244 0.85 -1.64 16.28
N VAL A 245 2.11 -1.62 16.74
CA VAL A 245 3.28 -1.34 15.87
C VAL A 245 4.14 -2.57 15.73
N LEU A 246 4.42 -2.94 14.49
CA LEU A 246 5.43 -3.93 14.10
C LEU A 246 6.58 -3.20 13.40
N VAL A 247 7.81 -3.59 13.71
CA VAL A 247 9.01 -3.14 13.00
C VAL A 247 9.65 -4.36 12.35
N GLU A 248 9.91 -4.30 11.05
CA GLU A 248 10.64 -5.32 10.31
C GLU A 248 11.83 -4.65 9.61
N ASP A 249 13.03 -5.03 10.01
CA ASP A 249 14.27 -4.40 9.53
C ASP A 249 14.80 -5.00 8.20
N HIS A 250 14.18 -6.08 7.71
CA HIS A 250 14.58 -6.79 6.50
C HIS A 250 13.44 -6.86 5.47
N GLY A 251 12.94 -5.68 5.06
CA GLY A 251 11.78 -5.54 4.16
C GLY A 251 12.02 -6.00 2.71
N ASN A 252 13.24 -6.37 2.36
CA ASN A 252 13.59 -6.98 1.07
C ASN A 252 13.93 -8.48 1.20
N ASP A 253 13.66 -9.09 2.35
CA ASP A 253 13.68 -10.54 2.56
C ASP A 253 12.24 -11.06 2.53
N MET A 254 11.93 -11.95 1.57
CA MET A 254 10.57 -12.45 1.36
C MET A 254 10.02 -13.19 2.56
N ASP A 255 10.81 -14.01 3.23
CA ASP A 255 10.36 -14.77 4.40
C ASP A 255 10.05 -13.84 5.58
N ARG A 256 10.85 -12.79 5.77
CA ARG A 256 10.65 -11.77 6.80
C ARG A 256 9.39 -10.95 6.52
N VAL A 257 9.18 -10.56 5.27
CA VAL A 257 7.97 -9.82 4.84
C VAL A 257 6.71 -10.68 5.05
N LEU A 258 6.74 -11.96 4.68
CA LEU A 258 5.63 -12.89 4.91
C LEU A 258 5.35 -13.07 6.42
N ALA A 259 6.39 -13.19 7.25
CA ALA A 259 6.25 -13.31 8.69
C ALA A 259 5.63 -12.03 9.29
N ALA A 260 6.10 -10.86 8.90
CA ALA A 260 5.55 -9.57 9.36
C ALA A 260 4.07 -9.40 8.96
N LEU A 261 3.70 -9.74 7.72
CA LEU A 261 2.31 -9.71 7.26
C LEU A 261 1.42 -10.70 8.01
N ALA A 262 1.91 -11.93 8.27
CA ALA A 262 1.17 -12.92 9.04
C ALA A 262 0.96 -12.46 10.49
N GLU A 263 1.98 -11.89 11.11
CA GLU A 263 1.90 -11.33 12.47
C GLU A 263 0.92 -10.15 12.51
N ALA A 264 0.99 -9.22 11.56
CA ALA A 264 0.06 -8.10 11.47
C ALA A 264 -1.40 -8.59 11.37
N LYS A 265 -1.67 -9.59 10.51
CA LYS A 265 -3.01 -10.21 10.41
C LYS A 265 -3.47 -10.82 11.76
N SER A 266 -2.58 -11.45 12.50
CA SER A 266 -2.91 -12.05 13.81
C SER A 266 -3.26 -11.00 14.87
N ARG A 267 -2.86 -9.75 14.66
CA ARG A 267 -3.12 -8.61 15.56
C ARG A 267 -4.41 -7.86 15.23
N THR A 268 -5.03 -8.10 14.06
CA THR A 268 -6.32 -7.49 13.71
C THR A 268 -7.47 -8.01 14.58
N GLY A 269 -8.59 -7.29 14.61
CA GLY A 269 -9.78 -7.65 15.41
C GLY A 269 -9.62 -7.44 16.92
N LYS A 270 -8.58 -6.72 17.37
CA LYS A 270 -8.27 -6.49 18.80
C LYS A 270 -8.53 -5.04 19.26
N GLY A 271 -9.33 -4.30 18.50
CA GLY A 271 -9.74 -2.93 18.84
C GLY A 271 -8.68 -1.87 18.57
N ARG A 272 -7.63 -2.17 17.82
CA ARG A 272 -6.57 -1.23 17.41
C ARG A 272 -6.18 -1.46 15.97
N PRO A 273 -5.90 -0.39 15.19
CA PRO A 273 -5.26 -0.52 13.89
C PRO A 273 -3.82 -1.00 14.04
N VAL A 274 -3.31 -1.67 13.00
CA VAL A 274 -1.94 -2.20 12.95
C VAL A 274 -1.11 -1.43 11.95
N VAL A 275 0.14 -1.10 12.29
CA VAL A 275 1.11 -0.54 11.36
C VAL A 275 2.37 -1.40 11.32
N ILE A 276 2.84 -1.68 10.10
CA ILE A 276 4.14 -2.30 9.84
C ILE A 276 5.09 -1.18 9.40
N LEU A 277 6.17 -0.96 10.15
CA LEU A 277 7.29 -0.11 9.75
C LEU A 277 8.31 -1.02 9.08
N LEU A 278 8.34 -0.99 7.76
CA LEU A 278 9.08 -1.94 6.94
C LEU A 278 10.35 -1.28 6.40
N ARG A 279 11.51 -1.68 6.90
CA ARG A 279 12.81 -1.19 6.39
C ARG A 279 13.10 -1.81 5.04
N THR A 280 13.19 -0.99 4.01
CA THR A 280 13.50 -1.40 2.64
C THR A 280 14.72 -0.64 2.12
N GLU A 281 15.28 -1.15 1.03
CA GLU A 281 16.34 -0.45 0.28
C GLU A 281 15.74 0.13 -1.01
N MET A 282 15.78 1.46 -1.14
CA MET A 282 15.41 2.12 -2.40
C MET A 282 16.32 1.65 -3.53
N GLY A 283 15.76 1.20 -4.64
CA GLY A 283 16.56 0.70 -5.77
C GLY A 283 16.98 -0.76 -5.65
N GLN A 284 16.42 -1.51 -4.72
CA GLN A 284 16.76 -2.91 -4.45
C GLN A 284 16.87 -3.78 -5.70
N GLY A 285 17.99 -4.49 -5.84
CA GLY A 285 18.27 -5.39 -6.95
C GLY A 285 18.99 -4.74 -8.15
N VAL A 286 19.23 -3.42 -8.11
CA VAL A 286 19.98 -2.69 -9.14
C VAL A 286 21.12 -1.91 -8.46
N ASP A 287 22.36 -2.36 -8.63
CA ASP A 287 23.52 -1.92 -7.88
C ASP A 287 23.76 -0.41 -7.86
N TYR A 288 23.57 0.28 -8.98
CA TYR A 288 23.78 1.71 -9.11
C TYR A 288 22.59 2.56 -8.63
N MET A 289 21.43 1.91 -8.32
CA MET A 289 20.25 2.57 -7.80
C MET A 289 20.16 2.53 -6.27
N MET A 290 20.80 1.55 -5.64
CA MET A 290 20.84 1.40 -4.18
C MET A 290 21.71 2.47 -3.52
N GLY A 291 21.47 2.74 -2.23
CA GLY A 291 22.29 3.62 -1.40
C GLY A 291 22.17 5.12 -1.72
N THR A 292 21.21 5.55 -2.53
CA THR A 292 21.05 6.95 -2.93
C THR A 292 19.60 7.33 -3.22
N HIS A 293 19.21 8.58 -2.93
CA HIS A 293 17.90 9.13 -3.26
C HIS A 293 17.73 9.51 -4.76
N LYS A 294 18.84 9.57 -5.53
CA LYS A 294 18.82 10.07 -6.91
C LYS A 294 17.88 9.34 -7.84
N TRP A 295 17.57 8.07 -7.54
CA TRP A 295 16.66 7.25 -8.34
C TRP A 295 15.21 7.28 -7.83
N HIS A 296 14.90 8.20 -6.91
CA HIS A 296 13.53 8.37 -6.44
C HIS A 296 12.57 8.67 -7.61
N GLY A 297 12.89 9.65 -8.45
CA GLY A 297 12.02 10.09 -9.55
C GLY A 297 12.73 10.22 -10.91
N VAL A 298 13.87 9.56 -11.12
CA VAL A 298 14.64 9.61 -12.36
C VAL A 298 14.55 8.27 -13.09
N ALA A 299 14.14 8.29 -14.35
CA ALA A 299 14.12 7.11 -15.21
C ALA A 299 15.53 6.76 -15.72
N PRO A 300 15.87 5.46 -15.88
CA PRO A 300 17.16 5.06 -16.47
C PRO A 300 17.21 5.38 -17.97
N ASN A 301 18.38 5.77 -18.46
CA ASN A 301 18.68 5.84 -19.89
C ASN A 301 18.92 4.44 -20.49
N ASP A 302 19.21 4.36 -21.81
CA ASP A 302 19.39 3.09 -22.54
C ASP A 302 20.49 2.21 -21.91
N GLU A 303 21.66 2.76 -21.61
CA GLU A 303 22.79 2.05 -21.03
C GLU A 303 22.46 1.56 -19.60
N GLN A 304 21.85 2.44 -18.80
CA GLN A 304 21.45 2.13 -17.43
C GLN A 304 20.34 1.06 -17.40
N ALA A 305 19.35 1.14 -18.29
CA ALA A 305 18.30 0.14 -18.39
C ALA A 305 18.86 -1.23 -18.81
N ALA A 306 19.75 -1.27 -19.81
CA ALA A 306 20.42 -2.51 -20.23
C ALA A 306 21.19 -3.14 -19.06
N ARG A 307 22.00 -2.36 -18.35
CA ARG A 307 22.75 -2.81 -17.16
C ARG A 307 21.85 -3.31 -16.04
N ALA A 308 20.70 -2.64 -15.77
CA ALA A 308 19.77 -3.10 -14.76
C ALA A 308 19.13 -4.45 -15.16
N LEU A 309 18.75 -4.60 -16.43
CA LEU A 309 18.15 -5.85 -16.94
C LEU A 309 19.11 -7.02 -16.97
N GLU A 310 20.44 -6.78 -17.09
CA GLU A 310 21.48 -7.82 -16.94
C GLU A 310 21.59 -8.33 -15.51
N GLN A 311 21.30 -7.50 -14.49
CA GLN A 311 21.35 -7.88 -13.09
C GLN A 311 20.08 -8.59 -12.61
N LEU A 312 18.97 -8.43 -13.32
CA LEU A 312 17.66 -8.95 -12.96
C LEU A 312 17.32 -10.15 -13.84
N GLU A 313 17.15 -11.33 -13.26
CA GLU A 313 16.82 -12.55 -13.98
C GLU A 313 15.41 -12.43 -14.62
N GLU A 314 15.29 -12.81 -15.91
CA GLU A 314 14.00 -12.99 -16.58
C GLU A 314 13.41 -14.34 -16.20
N THR A 315 12.29 -14.34 -15.49
CA THR A 315 11.71 -15.55 -14.89
C THR A 315 10.33 -15.91 -15.40
N LEU A 316 9.53 -14.94 -15.83
CA LEU A 316 8.15 -15.12 -16.28
C LEU A 316 7.90 -14.56 -17.69
N GLY A 317 8.93 -14.13 -18.37
CA GLY A 317 8.87 -13.50 -19.68
C GLY A 317 8.62 -11.99 -19.61
N ASP A 318 9.38 -11.27 -20.40
CA ASP A 318 9.20 -9.84 -20.64
C ASP A 318 8.00 -9.58 -21.57
N TYR A 319 7.30 -8.43 -21.42
CA TYR A 319 6.19 -8.03 -22.30
C TYR A 319 6.67 -7.33 -23.55
#